data_9b5a296dd38965b7c6d5c623aa112f7d
#
_entry.id   9b5a296dd38965b7c6d5c623aa112f7d
#
_cell.length_a   1.000
_cell.length_b   1.000
_cell.length_c   1.000
_cell.angle_alpha   90.00
_cell.angle_beta   90.00
_cell.angle_gamma   90.00
#
_symmetry.space_group_name_H-M   'P 1'
#
loop_
_entity.id
_entity.type
_entity.pdbx_description
1 polymer ?
#
loop_
_entity_poly.entity_id
_entity_poly.type
_entity_poly.pdbx_seq_one_letter_code
_entity_poly.pdbx_strand_id
1 'polypeptide(L)'
;MSRVVLSDLSENKVVLPTNVSTFDRNRQRSVVFYGRVSAEHEAQLAALENQIQWYDDIAAKNPNWYILKKYIDEGITGTQAKKSPAFMEMLNDAKYHKFDLIVTREVCRFARNMVDTLVITRQLKEIGIEVYFVEDNIWTMDNDGELRLTIMATLAQEESRKTSERVRAGQKISRDNGVLYGNGNILGYDRLGDTYVINEDQAETVRMIYDMYSAGKGMSQIRNELIRLKRKDSSGLVRWENCKIARILHNSTYKGYPAYLKSRRNNFLDQKIIRNRDEDTYLYVKGDFEPIISEEQWDRCRQIREQRVRRNKILTENGEKSHLTGVHTSDDVWTKKLRCRCGYRMRRNKWRKNRNGELIYGYKCYASQE
;
A
#
# COMPACT_ATOMS: atom_id res chain seq x y z
N MET A 1 2.48 -10.20 -2.88
CA MET A 1 2.39 -9.87 -4.32
C MET A 1 2.97 -11.06 -5.04
N SER A 2 2.14 -11.91 -5.62
CA SER A 2 2.60 -13.02 -6.43
C SER A 2 3.31 -12.48 -7.68
N ARG A 3 4.56 -12.86 -7.88
CA ARG A 3 5.20 -12.80 -9.18
C ARG A 3 4.27 -13.54 -10.14
N VAL A 4 3.98 -12.95 -11.29
CA VAL A 4 3.43 -13.71 -12.42
C VAL A 4 4.59 -14.57 -12.91
N VAL A 5 4.74 -15.73 -12.30
CA VAL A 5 5.64 -16.75 -12.79
C VAL A 5 4.79 -17.61 -13.73
N LEU A 6 5.20 -17.74 -14.96
CA LEU A 6 4.62 -18.67 -15.92
C LEU A 6 5.03 -20.12 -15.60
N SER A 7 5.11 -20.46 -14.29
CA SER A 7 5.60 -21.76 -13.80
C SER A 7 4.76 -22.97 -14.29
N ASP A 8 3.55 -22.72 -14.79
CA ASP A 8 2.68 -23.81 -15.28
C ASP A 8 2.90 -24.15 -16.77
N LEU A 9 3.97 -23.63 -17.39
CA LEU A 9 4.30 -23.91 -18.78
C LEU A 9 5.04 -25.26 -18.99
N SER A 10 5.41 -25.94 -17.90
CA SER A 10 6.29 -27.13 -17.98
C SER A 10 5.59 -28.45 -18.29
N GLU A 11 4.26 -28.53 -18.29
CA GLU A 11 3.56 -29.83 -18.43
C GLU A 11 3.19 -30.24 -19.87
N ASN A 12 3.25 -29.33 -20.85
CA ASN A 12 3.07 -29.70 -22.24
C ASN A 12 4.41 -29.65 -22.98
N LYS A 13 5.12 -30.78 -23.07
CA LYS A 13 6.25 -30.95 -23.98
C LYS A 13 5.76 -30.82 -25.42
N VAL A 14 5.77 -29.58 -25.93
CA VAL A 14 5.74 -29.36 -27.38
C VAL A 14 7.10 -29.80 -27.92
N VAL A 15 7.14 -30.88 -28.67
CA VAL A 15 8.34 -31.29 -29.42
C VAL A 15 8.56 -30.26 -30.52
N LEU A 16 9.42 -29.26 -30.21
CA LEU A 16 9.86 -28.30 -31.23
C LEU A 16 10.68 -29.05 -32.28
N PRO A 17 10.50 -28.76 -33.58
CA PRO A 17 11.34 -29.33 -34.60
C PRO A 17 12.79 -28.89 -34.35
N THR A 18 13.70 -29.85 -34.23
CA THR A 18 15.11 -29.70 -33.87
C THR A 18 15.99 -28.97 -34.89
N ASN A 19 15.41 -28.35 -35.93
CA ASN A 19 16.13 -27.58 -36.93
C ASN A 19 15.58 -26.17 -37.09
N VAL A 20 15.80 -25.31 -36.08
CA VAL A 20 15.71 -23.87 -36.29
C VAL A 20 17.11 -23.35 -36.59
N SER A 21 17.56 -23.60 -37.76
CA SER A 21 18.69 -22.91 -38.34
C SER A 21 18.21 -21.57 -38.86
N THR A 22 18.92 -20.53 -38.48
CA THR A 22 18.87 -19.16 -39.00
C THR A 22 17.55 -18.43 -38.82
N PHE A 23 17.61 -17.45 -37.95
CA PHE A 23 16.62 -16.42 -37.74
C PHE A 23 16.30 -15.68 -39.07
N ASP A 24 15.15 -16.02 -39.69
CA ASP A 24 14.67 -15.38 -40.91
C ASP A 24 13.59 -14.35 -40.58
N ARG A 25 13.89 -13.08 -40.76
CA ARG A 25 12.97 -11.96 -40.54
C ARG A 25 11.83 -11.91 -41.53
N ASN A 26 12.03 -12.51 -42.73
CA ASN A 26 11.08 -12.42 -43.85
C ASN A 26 10.12 -13.63 -43.96
N ARG A 27 10.19 -14.60 -43.07
CA ARG A 27 9.25 -15.72 -43.08
C ARG A 27 7.81 -15.26 -42.84
N GLN A 28 6.83 -16.00 -43.39
CA GLN A 28 5.44 -15.77 -43.04
C GLN A 28 5.17 -16.06 -41.55
N ARG A 29 4.44 -15.15 -40.89
CA ARG A 29 4.16 -15.21 -39.45
C ARG A 29 2.74 -14.78 -39.13
N SER A 30 2.13 -15.46 -38.17
CA SER A 30 0.93 -14.97 -37.48
C SER A 30 1.33 -13.94 -36.41
N VAL A 31 0.82 -12.74 -36.56
CA VAL A 31 1.28 -11.57 -35.80
C VAL A 31 0.17 -10.98 -34.93
N VAL A 32 0.53 -10.59 -33.73
CA VAL A 32 -0.32 -9.77 -32.86
C VAL A 32 0.40 -8.50 -32.46
N PHE A 33 -0.35 -7.42 -32.29
CA PHE A 33 0.18 -6.17 -31.78
C PHE A 33 -0.17 -6.01 -30.31
N TYR A 34 0.77 -5.49 -29.55
CA TYR A 34 0.54 -5.09 -28.16
C TYR A 34 0.91 -3.64 -27.92
N GLY A 35 0.02 -2.91 -27.25
CA GLY A 35 0.26 -1.52 -26.87
C GLY A 35 -0.45 -1.11 -25.58
N ARG A 36 0.07 -0.03 -25.00
CA ARG A 36 -0.48 0.58 -23.80
C ARG A 36 -0.61 2.08 -23.96
N VAL A 37 -1.82 2.61 -23.73
CA VAL A 37 -2.14 4.04 -23.80
C VAL A 37 -2.34 4.58 -22.39
N SER A 38 -1.74 5.76 -22.08
CA SER A 38 -1.89 6.42 -20.78
C SER A 38 -3.22 7.18 -20.69
N ALA A 39 -3.80 7.22 -19.47
CA ALA A 39 -5.13 7.78 -19.20
C ALA A 39 -5.11 9.28 -18.95
N GLU A 40 -5.16 10.11 -20.01
CA GLU A 40 -5.52 11.53 -19.86
C GLU A 40 -6.69 11.84 -20.80
N HIS A 41 -7.80 12.35 -20.25
CA HIS A 41 -9.17 12.23 -20.74
C HIS A 41 -9.49 12.63 -22.19
N GLU A 42 -8.92 13.66 -22.78
CA GLU A 42 -9.19 14.06 -24.19
C GLU A 42 -8.10 13.66 -25.17
N ALA A 43 -6.86 13.59 -24.71
CA ALA A 43 -5.72 13.12 -25.48
C ALA A 43 -5.73 11.58 -25.71
N GLN A 44 -6.58 10.86 -25.00
CA GLN A 44 -6.60 9.39 -25.01
C GLN A 44 -7.14 8.82 -26.32
N LEU A 45 -8.23 9.37 -26.86
CA LEU A 45 -8.81 8.91 -28.12
C LEU A 45 -7.85 9.15 -29.29
N ALA A 46 -7.26 10.35 -29.36
CA ALA A 46 -6.28 10.67 -30.39
C ALA A 46 -5.01 9.82 -30.27
N ALA A 47 -4.56 9.53 -29.04
CA ALA A 47 -3.41 8.68 -28.79
C ALA A 47 -3.69 7.21 -29.19
N LEU A 48 -4.91 6.72 -28.94
CA LEU A 48 -5.35 5.39 -29.33
C LEU A 48 -5.43 5.27 -30.87
N GLU A 49 -6.06 6.24 -31.54
CA GLU A 49 -6.15 6.29 -32.99
C GLU A 49 -4.76 6.33 -33.64
N ASN A 50 -3.87 7.19 -33.15
CA ASN A 50 -2.49 7.26 -33.62
C ASN A 50 -1.73 5.95 -33.41
N GLN A 51 -1.99 5.24 -32.30
CA GLN A 51 -1.36 3.94 -32.06
C GLN A 51 -1.91 2.85 -33.00
N ILE A 52 -3.22 2.83 -33.26
CA ILE A 52 -3.83 1.91 -34.23
C ILE A 52 -3.28 2.18 -35.62
N GLN A 53 -3.26 3.43 -36.05
CA GLN A 53 -2.68 3.84 -37.34
C GLN A 53 -1.23 3.40 -37.47
N TRP A 54 -0.43 3.60 -36.44
CA TRP A 54 0.97 3.17 -36.43
C TRP A 54 1.11 1.65 -36.61
N TYR A 55 0.23 0.84 -36.02
CA TYR A 55 0.22 -0.60 -36.23
C TYR A 55 -0.13 -0.97 -37.67
N ASP A 56 -1.09 -0.29 -38.28
CA ASP A 56 -1.48 -0.50 -39.66
C ASP A 56 -0.36 -0.12 -40.63
N ASP A 57 0.35 0.98 -40.38
CA ASP A 57 1.53 1.40 -41.15
C ASP A 57 2.68 0.39 -41.08
N ILE A 58 2.93 -0.18 -39.89
CA ILE A 58 3.95 -1.24 -39.72
C ILE A 58 3.53 -2.52 -40.41
N ALA A 59 2.26 -2.91 -40.31
CA ALA A 59 1.73 -4.08 -41.00
C ALA A 59 1.84 -3.96 -42.53
N ALA A 60 1.52 -2.78 -43.08
CA ALA A 60 1.63 -2.50 -44.50
C ALA A 60 3.08 -2.65 -45.07
N LYS A 61 4.08 -2.36 -44.23
CA LYS A 61 5.51 -2.51 -44.59
C LYS A 61 6.00 -3.96 -44.56
N ASN A 62 5.20 -4.88 -44.00
CA ASN A 62 5.58 -6.29 -43.82
C ASN A 62 4.54 -7.22 -44.45
N PRO A 63 4.54 -7.44 -45.77
CA PRO A 63 3.51 -8.19 -46.45
C PRO A 63 3.45 -9.70 -46.08
N ASN A 64 4.51 -10.19 -45.40
CA ASN A 64 4.57 -11.59 -44.94
C ASN A 64 3.93 -11.78 -43.54
N TRP A 65 3.35 -10.72 -42.97
CA TRP A 65 2.69 -10.79 -41.69
C TRP A 65 1.18 -10.96 -41.82
N TYR A 66 0.67 -11.99 -41.21
CA TYR A 66 -0.77 -12.25 -41.09
C TYR A 66 -1.25 -11.71 -39.73
N ILE A 67 -1.92 -10.57 -39.71
CA ILE A 67 -2.35 -9.89 -38.48
C ILE A 67 -3.59 -10.59 -37.94
N LEU A 68 -3.49 -11.10 -36.68
CA LEU A 68 -4.60 -11.80 -36.02
C LEU A 68 -5.39 -10.86 -35.09
N LYS A 69 -4.67 -10.12 -34.25
CA LYS A 69 -5.32 -9.32 -33.18
C LYS A 69 -4.43 -8.17 -32.71
N LYS A 70 -5.05 -7.10 -32.25
CA LYS A 70 -4.42 -5.99 -31.54
C LYS A 70 -4.85 -6.05 -30.06
N TYR A 71 -3.89 -6.21 -29.14
CA TYR A 71 -4.11 -6.17 -27.69
C TYR A 71 -3.73 -4.80 -27.19
N ILE A 72 -4.69 -4.05 -26.66
CA ILE A 72 -4.46 -2.68 -26.21
C ILE A 72 -4.96 -2.55 -24.77
N ASP A 73 -4.08 -2.10 -23.89
CA ASP A 73 -4.41 -1.73 -22.52
C ASP A 73 -4.61 -0.23 -22.43
N GLU A 74 -5.83 0.21 -22.07
CA GLU A 74 -6.22 1.61 -21.96
C GLU A 74 -6.25 2.05 -20.50
N GLY A 75 -5.84 3.30 -20.24
CA GLY A 75 -6.19 4.01 -19.04
C GLY A 75 -5.61 3.53 -17.71
N ILE A 76 -4.54 2.74 -17.74
CA ILE A 76 -3.95 2.19 -16.50
C ILE A 76 -2.98 3.20 -15.90
N THR A 77 -3.42 3.95 -14.87
CA THR A 77 -2.53 4.76 -14.05
C THR A 77 -1.53 3.88 -13.29
N GLY A 78 -0.30 4.37 -13.08
CA GLY A 78 0.81 3.60 -12.48
C GLY A 78 0.53 2.95 -11.13
N THR A 79 -0.48 3.41 -10.38
CA THR A 79 -0.93 2.85 -9.09
C THR A 79 -1.92 1.69 -9.22
N GLN A 80 -2.66 1.59 -10.32
CA GLN A 80 -3.65 0.54 -10.60
C GLN A 80 -3.14 -0.53 -11.58
N ALA A 81 -1.89 -0.48 -11.99
CA ALA A 81 -1.22 -1.41 -12.93
C ALA A 81 -1.22 -2.90 -12.50
N LYS A 82 -2.11 -3.29 -11.58
CA LYS A 82 -2.24 -4.69 -11.13
C LYS A 82 -2.89 -5.62 -12.14
N LYS A 83 -3.55 -5.08 -13.18
CA LYS A 83 -4.20 -5.89 -14.22
C LYS A 83 -4.13 -5.12 -15.54
N SER A 84 -3.16 -5.43 -16.38
CA SER A 84 -3.22 -5.16 -17.81
C SER A 84 -3.99 -6.32 -18.44
N PRO A 85 -5.32 -6.23 -18.61
CA PRO A 85 -6.14 -7.37 -19.02
C PRO A 85 -5.77 -7.85 -20.42
N ALA A 86 -5.50 -6.90 -21.34
CA ALA A 86 -5.10 -7.23 -22.69
C ALA A 86 -3.72 -7.91 -22.73
N PHE A 87 -2.78 -7.47 -21.89
CA PHE A 87 -1.47 -8.12 -21.74
C PHE A 87 -1.59 -9.56 -21.22
N MET A 88 -2.42 -9.76 -20.19
CA MET A 88 -2.65 -11.09 -19.62
C MET A 88 -3.36 -12.03 -20.61
N GLU A 89 -4.33 -11.50 -21.38
CA GLU A 89 -4.99 -12.26 -22.44
C GLU A 89 -3.98 -12.65 -23.52
N MET A 90 -3.14 -11.72 -23.97
CA MET A 90 -2.08 -11.98 -24.95
C MET A 90 -1.13 -13.08 -24.47
N LEU A 91 -0.65 -13.01 -23.21
CA LEU A 91 0.23 -14.04 -22.65
C LEU A 91 -0.48 -15.41 -22.52
N ASN A 92 -1.77 -15.42 -22.24
CA ASN A 92 -2.53 -16.65 -22.21
C ASN A 92 -2.69 -17.25 -23.61
N ASP A 93 -3.00 -16.43 -24.62
CA ASP A 93 -3.09 -16.85 -26.01
C ASP A 93 -1.74 -17.33 -26.55
N ALA A 94 -0.63 -16.74 -26.11
CA ALA A 94 0.73 -17.19 -26.39
C ALA A 94 1.00 -18.63 -25.91
N LYS A 95 0.50 -19.02 -24.74
CA LYS A 95 0.62 -20.39 -24.21
C LYS A 95 0.00 -21.44 -25.14
N TYR A 96 -1.04 -21.06 -25.86
CA TYR A 96 -1.73 -21.95 -26.83
C TYR A 96 -1.19 -21.80 -28.25
N HIS A 97 -0.07 -21.12 -28.46
CA HIS A 97 0.54 -20.91 -29.79
C HIS A 97 -0.44 -20.37 -30.84
N LYS A 98 -1.31 -19.44 -30.46
CA LYS A 98 -2.27 -18.85 -31.40
C LYS A 98 -1.59 -17.92 -32.41
N PHE A 99 -0.35 -17.50 -32.15
CA PHE A 99 0.46 -16.61 -32.98
C PHE A 99 1.95 -16.88 -32.79
N ASP A 100 2.78 -16.40 -33.69
CA ASP A 100 4.24 -16.60 -33.70
C ASP A 100 5.02 -15.39 -33.28
N LEU A 101 4.44 -14.20 -33.49
CA LEU A 101 5.15 -12.92 -33.29
C LEU A 101 4.25 -11.92 -32.55
N ILE A 102 4.82 -11.30 -31.51
CA ILE A 102 4.27 -10.13 -30.84
C ILE A 102 5.04 -8.89 -31.32
N VAL A 103 4.34 -7.91 -31.85
CA VAL A 103 4.93 -6.62 -32.26
C VAL A 103 4.49 -5.55 -31.28
N THR A 104 5.45 -4.82 -30.74
CA THR A 104 5.22 -3.71 -29.82
C THR A 104 6.16 -2.55 -30.15
N ARG A 105 5.81 -1.35 -29.71
CA ARG A 105 6.53 -0.14 -30.09
C ARG A 105 7.91 -0.10 -29.45
N GLU A 106 7.95 -0.12 -28.10
CA GLU A 106 9.15 0.09 -27.30
C GLU A 106 9.26 -0.96 -26.19
N VAL A 107 10.49 -1.29 -25.79
CA VAL A 107 10.77 -2.20 -24.68
C VAL A 107 10.18 -1.71 -23.36
N CYS A 108 10.20 -0.41 -23.10
CA CYS A 108 9.71 0.20 -21.85
C CYS A 108 8.16 0.18 -21.74
N ARG A 109 7.44 -0.08 -22.83
CA ARG A 109 5.97 -0.16 -22.87
C ARG A 109 5.45 -1.58 -22.75
N PHE A 110 6.31 -2.58 -22.94
CA PHE A 110 5.91 -3.99 -22.96
C PHE A 110 5.52 -4.51 -21.59
N ALA A 111 6.35 -4.28 -20.56
CA ALA A 111 6.04 -4.69 -19.20
C ALA A 111 6.17 -3.50 -18.21
N ARG A 112 6.09 -3.76 -16.91
CA ARG A 112 6.14 -2.71 -15.87
C ARG A 112 7.53 -2.12 -15.69
N ASN A 113 8.54 -2.91 -15.91
CA ASN A 113 9.94 -2.55 -15.81
C ASN A 113 10.75 -3.42 -16.76
N MET A 114 12.00 -3.02 -16.99
CA MET A 114 12.90 -3.71 -17.92
C MET A 114 13.24 -5.13 -17.48
N VAL A 115 13.27 -5.42 -16.18
CA VAL A 115 13.56 -6.76 -15.66
C VAL A 115 12.39 -7.71 -15.97
N ASP A 116 11.15 -7.25 -15.75
CA ASP A 116 9.96 -8.04 -16.09
C ASP A 116 9.89 -8.29 -17.61
N THR A 117 10.23 -7.27 -18.42
CA THR A 117 10.30 -7.43 -19.88
C THR A 117 11.29 -8.53 -20.27
N LEU A 118 12.51 -8.52 -19.72
CA LEU A 118 13.52 -9.54 -19.99
C LEU A 118 13.07 -10.94 -19.57
N VAL A 119 12.44 -11.08 -18.40
CA VAL A 119 11.93 -12.38 -17.91
C VAL A 119 10.83 -12.89 -18.82
N ILE A 120 9.85 -12.04 -19.17
CA ILE A 120 8.71 -12.45 -19.99
C ILE A 120 9.15 -12.79 -21.42
N THR A 121 10.05 -12.00 -22.01
CA THR A 121 10.57 -12.28 -23.36
C THR A 121 11.35 -13.59 -23.43
N ARG A 122 12.13 -13.93 -22.40
CA ARG A 122 12.77 -15.25 -22.27
C ARG A 122 11.77 -16.38 -22.23
N GLN A 123 10.72 -16.24 -21.40
CA GLN A 123 9.66 -17.25 -21.31
C GLN A 123 8.90 -17.42 -22.64
N LEU A 124 8.63 -16.33 -23.36
CA LEU A 124 8.02 -16.39 -24.69
C LEU A 124 8.96 -17.07 -25.71
N LYS A 125 10.26 -16.78 -25.65
CA LYS A 125 11.29 -17.42 -26.48
C LYS A 125 11.36 -18.94 -26.23
N GLU A 126 11.27 -19.38 -24.95
CA GLU A 126 11.25 -20.80 -24.58
C GLU A 126 10.07 -21.57 -25.21
N ILE A 127 8.93 -20.93 -25.37
CA ILE A 127 7.76 -21.50 -26.07
C ILE A 127 7.73 -21.18 -27.56
N GLY A 128 8.80 -20.64 -28.14
CA GLY A 128 8.92 -20.40 -29.57
C GLY A 128 8.19 -19.16 -30.11
N ILE A 129 7.73 -18.25 -29.21
CA ILE A 129 7.10 -16.98 -29.58
C ILE A 129 8.10 -15.86 -29.55
N GLU A 130 8.17 -15.13 -30.64
CA GLU A 130 9.08 -14.00 -30.83
C GLU A 130 8.42 -12.68 -30.39
N VAL A 131 9.23 -11.74 -29.92
CA VAL A 131 8.82 -10.36 -29.69
C VAL A 131 9.70 -9.41 -30.49
N TYR A 132 9.06 -8.50 -31.24
CA TYR A 132 9.73 -7.43 -31.95
C TYR A 132 9.40 -6.06 -31.38
N PHE A 133 10.42 -5.37 -30.90
CA PHE A 133 10.38 -3.99 -30.45
C PHE A 133 10.81 -3.07 -31.59
N VAL A 134 9.85 -2.38 -32.19
CA VAL A 134 10.07 -1.70 -33.50
C VAL A 134 11.02 -0.51 -33.37
N GLU A 135 10.79 0.39 -32.40
CA GLU A 135 11.62 1.58 -32.22
C GLU A 135 13.02 1.25 -31.70
N ASP A 136 13.14 0.23 -30.86
CA ASP A 136 14.43 -0.23 -30.37
C ASP A 136 15.15 -1.14 -31.37
N ASN A 137 14.45 -1.57 -32.43
CA ASN A 137 14.91 -2.55 -33.43
C ASN A 137 15.51 -3.81 -32.80
N ILE A 138 14.75 -4.38 -31.84
CA ILE A 138 15.15 -5.59 -31.11
C ILE A 138 14.20 -6.75 -31.43
N TRP A 139 14.79 -7.86 -31.88
CA TRP A 139 14.13 -9.13 -32.12
C TRP A 139 14.60 -10.13 -31.06
N THR A 140 13.67 -10.74 -30.31
CA THR A 140 14.06 -11.59 -29.16
C THR A 140 14.65 -12.94 -29.55
N MET A 141 14.38 -13.42 -30.78
CA MET A 141 15.00 -14.66 -31.28
C MET A 141 16.40 -14.44 -31.83
N ASP A 142 16.76 -13.20 -32.11
CA ASP A 142 18.12 -12.83 -32.52
C ASP A 142 19.06 -12.92 -31.30
N ASN A 143 20.28 -13.41 -31.52
CA ASN A 143 21.29 -13.49 -30.46
C ASN A 143 21.68 -12.11 -29.92
N ASP A 144 21.74 -11.09 -30.78
CA ASP A 144 22.01 -9.70 -30.40
C ASP A 144 20.83 -9.10 -29.59
N GLY A 145 19.60 -9.50 -29.90
CA GLY A 145 18.41 -8.99 -29.22
C GLY A 145 18.38 -9.30 -27.72
N GLU A 146 18.74 -10.51 -27.32
CA GLU A 146 18.81 -10.87 -25.90
C GLU A 146 19.92 -10.13 -25.18
N LEU A 147 21.08 -9.95 -25.82
CA LEU A 147 22.18 -9.17 -25.25
C LEU A 147 21.75 -7.72 -25.03
N ARG A 148 21.12 -7.08 -26.02
CA ARG A 148 20.62 -5.70 -25.91
C ARG A 148 19.60 -5.56 -24.79
N LEU A 149 18.62 -6.43 -24.70
CA LEU A 149 17.62 -6.44 -23.62
C LEU A 149 18.28 -6.59 -22.24
N THR A 150 19.29 -7.46 -22.13
CA THR A 150 20.02 -7.67 -20.87
C THR A 150 20.80 -6.41 -20.47
N ILE A 151 21.48 -5.77 -21.41
CA ILE A 151 22.20 -4.50 -21.15
C ILE A 151 21.21 -3.41 -20.74
N MET A 152 20.09 -3.24 -21.46
CA MET A 152 19.06 -2.25 -21.13
C MET A 152 18.45 -2.50 -19.76
N ALA A 153 18.15 -3.75 -19.41
CA ALA A 153 17.63 -4.11 -18.10
C ALA A 153 18.63 -3.79 -16.97
N THR A 154 19.91 -4.08 -17.18
CA THR A 154 20.96 -3.80 -16.21
C THR A 154 21.16 -2.29 -16.02
N LEU A 155 21.17 -1.51 -17.09
CA LEU A 155 21.29 -0.05 -17.03
C LEU A 155 20.09 0.59 -16.32
N ALA A 156 18.86 0.18 -16.66
CA ALA A 156 17.64 0.68 -16.03
C ALA A 156 17.58 0.32 -14.52
N GLN A 157 18.07 -0.86 -14.16
CA GLN A 157 18.17 -1.28 -12.76
C GLN A 157 19.18 -0.42 -12.00
N GLU A 158 20.32 -0.16 -12.59
CA GLU A 158 21.38 0.66 -11.98
C GLU A 158 20.96 2.13 -11.86
N GLU A 159 20.26 2.67 -12.85
CA GLU A 159 19.68 4.01 -12.78
C GLU A 159 18.63 4.14 -11.67
N SER A 160 17.75 3.15 -11.56
CA SER A 160 16.76 3.08 -10.46
C SER A 160 17.43 3.00 -9.09
N ARG A 161 18.52 2.23 -8.96
CA ARG A 161 19.32 2.15 -7.74
C ARG A 161 19.93 3.51 -7.38
N LYS A 162 20.62 4.15 -8.33
CA LYS A 162 21.25 5.48 -8.15
C LYS A 162 20.22 6.54 -7.78
N THR A 163 19.06 6.55 -8.44
CA THR A 163 17.96 7.47 -8.12
C THR A 163 17.47 7.25 -6.70
N SER A 164 17.28 5.99 -6.30
CA SER A 164 16.88 5.65 -4.92
C SER A 164 17.90 6.10 -3.87
N GLU A 165 19.19 5.98 -4.16
CA GLU A 165 20.28 6.45 -3.29
C GLU A 165 20.30 7.98 -3.18
N ARG A 166 20.16 8.69 -4.31
CA ARG A 166 20.09 10.17 -4.31
C ARG A 166 18.88 10.67 -3.50
N VAL A 167 17.70 10.05 -3.68
CA VAL A 167 16.50 10.40 -2.90
C VAL A 167 16.72 10.14 -1.41
N ARG A 168 17.34 9.02 -1.03
CA ARG A 168 17.65 8.71 0.38
C ARG A 168 18.64 9.71 0.98
N ALA A 169 19.68 10.08 0.22
CA ALA A 169 20.65 11.09 0.65
C ALA A 169 19.99 12.46 0.84
N GLY A 170 19.17 12.92 -0.11
CA GLY A 170 18.41 14.16 0.01
C GLY A 170 17.45 14.14 1.19
N GLN A 171 16.72 13.03 1.40
CA GLN A 171 15.85 12.87 2.56
C GLN A 171 16.62 12.87 3.89
N LYS A 172 17.85 12.34 3.92
CA LYS A 172 18.71 12.41 5.12
C LYS A 172 19.04 13.85 5.44
N ILE A 173 19.55 14.61 4.49
CA ILE A 173 19.88 16.03 4.64
C ILE A 173 18.66 16.84 5.11
N SER A 174 17.51 16.63 4.46
CA SER A 174 16.27 17.33 4.85
C SER A 174 15.83 16.98 6.27
N ARG A 175 15.98 15.72 6.71
CA ARG A 175 15.68 15.31 8.09
C ARG A 175 16.64 15.94 9.09
N ASP A 176 17.92 15.93 8.76
CA ASP A 176 18.96 16.49 9.64
C ASP A 176 18.76 18.02 9.81
N ASN A 177 18.17 18.67 8.81
CA ASN A 177 17.78 20.08 8.85
C ASN A 177 16.36 20.32 9.42
N GLY A 178 15.69 19.29 9.95
CA GLY A 178 14.37 19.42 10.58
C GLY A 178 13.21 19.71 9.63
N VAL A 179 13.40 19.54 8.31
CA VAL A 179 12.34 19.78 7.31
C VAL A 179 11.13 18.88 7.57
N LEU A 180 9.95 19.50 7.66
CA LEU A 180 8.70 18.81 7.92
C LEU A 180 8.20 18.07 6.69
N TYR A 181 7.98 16.75 6.82
CA TYR A 181 7.40 15.93 5.78
C TYR A 181 5.88 15.75 5.94
N GLY A 182 5.18 15.64 4.81
CA GLY A 182 3.76 15.34 4.75
C GLY A 182 2.88 16.57 4.47
N ASN A 183 1.58 16.34 4.38
CA ASN A 183 0.62 17.35 3.96
C ASN A 183 0.23 18.36 5.05
N GLY A 184 0.90 18.32 6.20
CA GLY A 184 0.78 19.35 7.23
C GLY A 184 -0.53 19.38 8.03
N ASN A 185 -1.49 18.49 7.76
CA ASN A 185 -2.79 18.53 8.44
C ASN A 185 -2.72 17.84 9.82
N ILE A 186 -2.09 18.52 10.79
CA ILE A 186 -1.98 18.08 12.18
C ILE A 186 -2.93 18.94 12.99
N LEU A 187 -3.86 18.32 13.73
CA LEU A 187 -4.79 19.05 14.58
C LEU A 187 -4.01 19.96 15.56
N GLY A 188 -4.36 21.23 15.64
CA GLY A 188 -3.70 22.21 16.50
C GLY A 188 -2.56 22.97 15.84
N TYR A 189 -2.19 22.62 14.60
CA TYR A 189 -1.19 23.34 13.85
C TYR A 189 -1.66 23.66 12.43
N ASP A 190 -1.40 24.87 11.99
CA ASP A 190 -1.47 25.29 10.62
C ASP A 190 -0.05 25.30 10.03
N ARG A 191 0.12 24.76 8.83
CA ARG A 191 1.41 24.76 8.15
C ARG A 191 1.62 26.08 7.41
N LEU A 192 2.70 26.78 7.74
CA LEU A 192 3.12 27.98 7.04
C LEU A 192 4.53 27.75 6.43
N GLY A 193 4.57 27.42 5.13
CA GLY A 193 5.83 27.07 4.46
C GLY A 193 6.48 25.80 5.07
N ASP A 194 7.65 25.97 5.65
CA ASP A 194 8.43 24.87 6.24
C ASP A 194 8.28 24.74 7.77
N THR A 195 7.41 25.53 8.39
CA THR A 195 7.17 25.52 9.84
C THR A 195 5.70 25.29 10.18
N TYR A 196 5.41 25.09 11.46
CA TYR A 196 4.07 25.04 12.02
C TYR A 196 3.79 26.26 12.89
N VAL A 197 2.56 26.78 12.77
CA VAL A 197 2.02 27.83 13.63
C VAL A 197 0.85 27.25 14.42
N ILE A 198 0.76 27.56 15.71
CA ILE A 198 -0.31 27.07 16.58
C ILE A 198 -1.64 27.67 16.13
N ASN A 199 -2.63 26.80 15.91
CA ASN A 199 -4.02 27.16 15.75
C ASN A 199 -4.72 26.98 17.09
N GLU A 200 -4.95 28.06 17.81
CA GLU A 200 -5.40 28.02 19.21
C GLU A 200 -6.75 27.30 19.40
N ASP A 201 -7.71 27.46 18.48
CA ASP A 201 -9.00 26.77 18.55
C ASP A 201 -8.85 25.23 18.54
N GLN A 202 -7.90 24.76 17.73
CA GLN A 202 -7.61 23.33 17.61
C GLN A 202 -6.63 22.86 18.72
N ALA A 203 -5.67 23.70 19.09
CA ALA A 203 -4.68 23.41 20.12
C ALA A 203 -5.31 23.17 21.49
N GLU A 204 -6.36 23.94 21.83
CA GLU A 204 -7.15 23.70 23.04
C GLU A 204 -7.71 22.26 23.09
N THR A 205 -8.19 21.75 21.95
CA THR A 205 -8.68 20.37 21.86
C THR A 205 -7.55 19.36 22.09
N VAL A 206 -6.36 19.64 21.59
CA VAL A 206 -5.17 18.78 21.81
C VAL A 206 -4.79 18.79 23.28
N ARG A 207 -4.64 19.97 23.90
CA ARG A 207 -4.35 20.10 25.34
C ARG A 207 -5.36 19.33 26.19
N MET A 208 -6.66 19.48 25.91
CA MET A 208 -7.73 18.75 26.58
C MET A 208 -7.58 17.23 26.49
N ILE A 209 -7.18 16.69 25.33
CA ILE A 209 -6.93 15.26 25.16
C ILE A 209 -5.79 14.79 26.06
N TYR A 210 -4.68 15.53 26.09
CA TYR A 210 -3.52 15.19 26.92
C TYR A 210 -3.83 15.33 28.41
N ASP A 211 -4.57 16.35 28.83
CA ASP A 211 -4.98 16.55 30.23
C ASP A 211 -5.87 15.39 30.70
N MET A 212 -6.89 15.06 29.93
CA MET A 212 -7.77 13.95 30.27
C MET A 212 -7.03 12.60 30.32
N TYR A 213 -6.08 12.39 29.40
CA TYR A 213 -5.34 11.14 29.35
C TYR A 213 -4.33 11.03 30.49
N SER A 214 -3.62 12.13 30.83
CA SER A 214 -2.69 12.20 31.97
C SER A 214 -3.41 12.05 33.32
N ALA A 215 -4.70 12.47 33.39
CA ALA A 215 -5.57 12.24 34.53
C ALA A 215 -6.14 10.78 34.59
N GLY A 216 -5.70 9.88 33.68
CA GLY A 216 -6.04 8.46 33.71
C GLY A 216 -7.30 8.09 32.94
N LYS A 217 -8.00 9.01 32.26
CA LYS A 217 -9.19 8.69 31.47
C LYS A 217 -8.84 7.75 30.29
N GLY A 218 -9.76 6.87 29.94
CA GLY A 218 -9.63 5.98 28.77
C GLY A 218 -9.98 6.70 27.46
N MET A 219 -9.49 6.18 26.33
CA MET A 219 -9.75 6.78 25.00
C MET A 219 -11.23 6.92 24.69
N SER A 220 -12.07 5.97 25.10
CA SER A 220 -13.52 6.02 24.88
C SER A 220 -14.20 7.12 25.72
N GLN A 221 -13.70 7.38 26.91
CA GLN A 221 -14.20 8.48 27.76
C GLN A 221 -13.81 9.84 27.16
N ILE A 222 -12.57 9.96 26.70
CA ILE A 222 -12.09 11.16 26.01
C ILE A 222 -12.92 11.42 24.75
N ARG A 223 -13.13 10.39 23.93
CA ARG A 223 -13.95 10.49 22.72
C ARG A 223 -15.37 11.01 23.04
N ASN A 224 -16.03 10.41 24.03
CA ASN A 224 -17.39 10.79 24.38
C ASN A 224 -17.45 12.25 24.88
N GLU A 225 -16.45 12.69 25.63
CA GLU A 225 -16.34 14.06 26.09
C GLU A 225 -16.13 15.06 24.97
N LEU A 226 -15.24 14.76 24.01
CA LEU A 226 -15.03 15.59 22.82
C LEU A 226 -16.30 15.74 21.97
N ILE A 227 -17.07 14.63 21.82
CA ILE A 227 -18.34 14.66 21.12
C ILE A 227 -19.36 15.51 21.89
N ARG A 228 -19.44 15.36 23.22
CA ARG A 228 -20.33 16.14 24.09
C ARG A 228 -20.07 17.64 23.98
N LEU A 229 -18.78 18.01 23.93
CA LEU A 229 -18.32 19.39 23.80
C LEU A 229 -18.33 19.90 22.35
N LYS A 230 -18.79 19.09 21.39
CA LYS A 230 -18.83 19.40 19.96
C LYS A 230 -17.48 19.88 19.38
N ARG A 231 -16.36 19.37 19.93
CA ARG A 231 -15.02 19.70 19.44
C ARG A 231 -14.81 19.11 18.05
N LYS A 232 -14.28 19.92 17.14
CA LYS A 232 -14.00 19.52 15.77
C LYS A 232 -12.66 18.80 15.66
N ASP A 233 -12.56 17.84 14.74
CA ASP A 233 -11.30 17.20 14.37
C ASP A 233 -10.55 17.99 13.28
N SER A 234 -9.42 17.47 12.79
CA SER A 234 -8.64 18.09 11.72
C SER A 234 -9.37 18.22 10.37
N SER A 235 -10.53 17.57 10.20
CA SER A 235 -11.39 17.70 9.03
C SER A 235 -12.50 18.76 9.24
N GLY A 236 -12.54 19.42 10.39
CA GLY A 236 -13.59 20.36 10.75
C GLY A 236 -14.91 19.73 11.18
N LEU A 237 -14.94 18.40 11.37
CA LEU A 237 -16.12 17.62 11.73
C LEU A 237 -16.06 17.14 13.17
N VAL A 238 -17.23 16.99 13.83
CA VAL A 238 -17.35 16.38 15.16
C VAL A 238 -17.41 14.85 14.99
N ARG A 239 -16.27 14.28 14.56
CA ARG A 239 -16.17 12.84 14.27
C ARG A 239 -14.96 12.24 14.96
N TRP A 240 -15.13 11.83 16.21
CA TRP A 240 -14.07 11.26 17.02
C TRP A 240 -14.13 9.73 17.09
N GLU A 241 -12.96 9.12 16.91
CA GLU A 241 -12.74 7.68 17.03
C GLU A 241 -11.51 7.44 17.94
N ASN A 242 -11.49 6.29 18.61
CA ASN A 242 -10.36 5.95 19.49
C ASN A 242 -9.02 5.93 18.73
N CYS A 243 -9.00 5.56 17.47
CA CYS A 243 -7.79 5.56 16.63
C CYS A 243 -7.27 6.97 16.33
N LYS A 244 -8.13 8.00 16.25
CA LYS A 244 -7.72 9.39 16.08
C LYS A 244 -7.06 9.91 17.36
N ILE A 245 -7.65 9.64 18.52
CA ILE A 245 -7.10 10.00 19.83
C ILE A 245 -5.77 9.28 20.04
N ALA A 246 -5.68 7.99 19.73
CA ALA A 246 -4.43 7.25 19.81
C ALA A 246 -3.33 7.89 18.94
N ARG A 247 -3.64 8.30 17.71
CA ARG A 247 -2.70 8.99 16.82
C ARG A 247 -2.20 10.31 17.40
N ILE A 248 -3.06 11.09 18.02
CA ILE A 248 -2.68 12.35 18.69
C ILE A 248 -1.73 12.05 19.83
N LEU A 249 -2.03 11.11 20.71
CA LEU A 249 -1.20 10.74 21.87
C LEU A 249 0.16 10.10 21.47
N HIS A 250 0.28 9.54 20.26
CA HIS A 250 1.54 8.99 19.73
C HIS A 250 2.37 10.02 18.96
N ASN A 251 1.83 11.19 18.66
CA ASN A 251 2.51 12.15 17.81
C ASN A 251 3.44 13.04 18.61
N SER A 252 4.74 12.81 18.50
CA SER A 252 5.78 13.60 19.18
C SER A 252 5.93 15.03 18.66
N THR A 253 5.32 15.36 17.52
CA THR A 253 5.29 16.73 17.00
C THR A 253 4.66 17.70 18.01
N TYR A 254 3.69 17.22 18.82
CA TYR A 254 3.06 18.07 19.84
C TYR A 254 4.01 18.54 20.95
N LYS A 255 5.08 17.80 21.21
CA LYS A 255 6.15 18.23 22.13
C LYS A 255 7.32 18.92 21.42
N GLY A 256 7.17 19.26 20.12
CA GLY A 256 8.19 19.95 19.33
C GLY A 256 9.21 19.04 18.63
N TYR A 257 9.01 17.72 18.64
CA TYR A 257 9.92 16.74 18.01
C TYR A 257 9.21 15.91 16.95
N PRO A 258 9.19 16.35 15.68
CA PRO A 258 8.75 15.51 14.58
C PRO A 258 9.52 14.18 14.53
N ALA A 259 8.81 13.09 14.33
CA ALA A 259 9.39 11.76 14.24
C ALA A 259 9.48 11.29 12.79
N TYR A 260 10.68 10.86 12.40
CA TYR A 260 11.01 10.32 11.08
C TYR A 260 11.24 8.81 11.15
N LEU A 261 11.44 8.16 9.99
CA LEU A 261 11.70 6.73 9.87
C LEU A 261 10.54 5.82 10.38
N LYS A 262 9.32 6.35 10.43
CA LYS A 262 8.09 5.58 10.76
C LYS A 262 7.78 4.49 9.72
N SER A 263 8.33 4.61 8.52
CA SER A 263 8.25 3.59 7.47
C SER A 263 9.46 3.69 6.55
N ARG A 264 9.81 2.57 5.93
CA ARG A 264 10.86 2.50 4.90
C ARG A 264 10.39 1.63 3.75
N ARG A 265 10.95 1.85 2.56
CA ARG A 265 10.79 0.90 1.45
C ARG A 265 11.85 -0.19 1.60
N ASN A 266 11.47 -1.46 1.35
CA ASN A 266 12.39 -2.60 1.50
C ASN A 266 13.57 -2.52 0.53
N ASN A 267 13.27 -2.36 -0.76
CA ASN A 267 14.26 -2.21 -1.82
C ASN A 267 13.72 -1.31 -2.95
N PHE A 268 14.55 -1.03 -3.95
CA PHE A 268 14.19 -0.19 -5.09
C PHE A 268 13.35 -0.95 -6.15
N LEU A 269 13.33 -2.28 -6.13
CA LEU A 269 12.57 -3.11 -7.07
C LEU A 269 11.11 -3.26 -6.65
N ASP A 270 10.87 -3.82 -5.47
CA ASP A 270 9.51 -4.11 -4.99
C ASP A 270 8.80 -2.89 -4.41
N GLN A 271 9.57 -1.92 -3.92
CA GLN A 271 9.10 -0.68 -3.29
C GLN A 271 8.04 -0.89 -2.19
N LYS A 272 7.99 -2.08 -1.58
CA LYS A 272 7.07 -2.37 -0.48
C LYS A 272 7.37 -1.49 0.71
N ILE A 273 6.31 -0.89 1.26
CA ILE A 273 6.42 -0.08 2.47
C ILE A 273 6.44 -1.03 3.68
N ILE A 274 7.55 -1.03 4.42
CA ILE A 274 7.67 -1.67 5.72
C ILE A 274 7.43 -0.59 6.78
N ARG A 275 6.37 -0.76 7.57
CA ARG A 275 6.09 0.12 8.69
C ARG A 275 7.00 -0.24 9.86
N ASN A 276 7.72 0.75 10.36
CA ASN A 276 8.40 0.63 11.62
C ASN A 276 7.37 0.81 12.75
N ARG A 277 7.28 -0.15 13.66
CA ARG A 277 6.34 -0.13 14.80
C ARG A 277 7.04 0.15 16.12
N ASP A 278 8.35 0.19 16.09
CA ASP A 278 9.19 0.44 17.26
C ASP A 278 9.49 1.93 17.36
N GLU A 279 8.82 2.61 18.27
CA GLU A 279 8.99 4.05 18.49
C GLU A 279 10.39 4.42 18.97
N ASP A 280 11.11 3.50 19.60
CA ASP A 280 12.47 3.76 20.10
C ASP A 280 13.50 3.82 18.97
N THR A 281 13.16 3.29 17.80
CA THR A 281 13.99 3.35 16.58
C THR A 281 13.64 4.53 15.66
N TYR A 282 12.69 5.38 16.06
CA TYR A 282 12.37 6.58 15.29
C TYR A 282 13.46 7.63 15.46
N LEU A 283 13.70 8.40 14.42
CA LEU A 283 14.55 9.57 14.51
C LEU A 283 13.70 10.76 14.93
N TYR A 284 13.97 11.33 16.10
CA TYR A 284 13.35 12.54 16.61
C TYR A 284 14.28 13.72 16.38
N VAL A 285 13.80 14.73 15.70
CA VAL A 285 14.57 15.97 15.45
C VAL A 285 13.77 17.14 16.02
N LYS A 286 14.42 18.05 16.72
CA LYS A 286 13.75 19.23 17.24
C LYS A 286 13.28 20.10 16.08
N GLY A 287 11.99 20.44 16.05
CA GLY A 287 11.41 21.33 15.05
C GLY A 287 11.62 22.80 15.41
N ASP A 288 11.56 23.65 14.40
CA ASP A 288 11.59 25.10 14.56
C ASP A 288 10.16 25.66 14.64
N PHE A 289 9.43 25.22 15.68
CA PHE A 289 8.06 25.68 15.98
C PHE A 289 7.73 25.48 17.47
N GLU A 290 6.74 26.23 17.92
CA GLU A 290 6.31 26.19 19.31
C GLU A 290 5.52 24.91 19.62
N PRO A 291 5.86 24.15 20.68
CA PRO A 291 5.12 22.95 21.08
C PRO A 291 3.78 23.31 21.75
N ILE A 292 2.72 22.53 21.44
CA ILE A 292 1.41 22.67 22.09
C ILE A 292 1.43 22.05 23.49
N ILE A 293 2.23 21.00 23.69
CA ILE A 293 2.30 20.18 24.91
C ILE A 293 3.74 20.19 25.42
N SER A 294 3.93 20.29 26.75
CA SER A 294 5.25 20.14 27.34
C SER A 294 5.81 18.72 27.16
N GLU A 295 7.13 18.60 27.13
CA GLU A 295 7.81 17.30 27.03
C GLU A 295 7.42 16.39 28.20
N GLU A 296 7.35 16.93 29.41
CA GLU A 296 6.99 16.19 30.64
C GLU A 296 5.57 15.59 30.54
N GLN A 297 4.61 16.38 30.06
CA GLN A 297 3.24 15.92 29.91
C GLN A 297 3.12 14.82 28.82
N TRP A 298 3.84 14.99 27.71
CA TRP A 298 3.87 13.99 26.65
C TRP A 298 4.50 12.68 27.15
N ASP A 299 5.64 12.75 27.84
CA ASP A 299 6.34 11.59 28.38
C ASP A 299 5.50 10.88 29.45
N ARG A 300 4.78 11.62 30.31
CA ARG A 300 3.82 11.04 31.25
C ARG A 300 2.72 10.27 30.54
N CYS A 301 2.15 10.82 29.47
CA CYS A 301 1.16 10.11 28.66
C CYS A 301 1.74 8.87 27.97
N ARG A 302 3.00 8.91 27.51
CA ARG A 302 3.73 7.77 26.96
C ARG A 302 3.88 6.65 28.01
N GLN A 303 4.33 6.98 29.22
CA GLN A 303 4.45 6.00 30.31
C GLN A 303 3.13 5.32 30.65
N ILE A 304 2.02 6.08 30.75
CA ILE A 304 0.68 5.54 30.97
C ILE A 304 0.30 4.56 29.86
N ARG A 305 0.59 4.90 28.61
CA ARG A 305 0.33 4.05 27.44
C ARG A 305 1.10 2.73 27.51
N GLU A 306 2.40 2.79 27.78
CA GLU A 306 3.27 1.63 27.92
C GLU A 306 2.84 0.71 29.07
N GLN A 307 2.49 1.26 30.21
CA GLN A 307 1.96 0.49 31.33
C GLN A 307 0.67 -0.23 30.97
N ARG A 308 -0.23 0.40 30.23
CA ARG A 308 -1.47 -0.23 29.75
C ARG A 308 -1.20 -1.36 28.77
N VAL A 309 -0.23 -1.20 27.85
CA VAL A 309 0.20 -2.24 26.90
C VAL A 309 0.83 -3.42 27.63
N ARG A 310 1.78 -3.18 28.57
CA ARG A 310 2.43 -4.22 29.38
C ARG A 310 1.40 -5.03 30.16
N ARG A 311 0.44 -4.37 30.80
CA ARG A 311 -0.64 -5.01 31.54
C ARG A 311 -1.47 -5.95 30.64
N ASN A 312 -1.83 -5.49 29.45
CA ASN A 312 -2.58 -6.30 28.50
C ASN A 312 -1.77 -7.50 28.01
N LYS A 313 -0.46 -7.32 27.78
CA LYS A 313 0.45 -8.40 27.34
C LYS A 313 0.57 -9.49 28.39
N ILE A 314 0.81 -9.15 29.66
CA ILE A 314 0.89 -10.10 30.77
C ILE A 314 -0.42 -10.91 30.89
N LEU A 315 -1.56 -10.27 30.77
CA LEU A 315 -2.87 -10.93 30.79
C LEU A 315 -3.05 -11.92 29.64
N THR A 316 -2.43 -11.65 28.48
CA THR A 316 -2.47 -12.54 27.31
C THR A 316 -1.52 -13.71 27.44
N GLU A 317 -0.32 -13.51 27.97
CA GLU A 317 0.71 -14.53 28.16
C GLU A 317 0.31 -15.55 29.22
N ASN A 318 -0.43 -15.14 30.25
CA ASN A 318 -0.95 -16.03 31.29
C ASN A 318 -2.17 -16.86 30.82
N GLY A 319 -2.49 -16.88 29.52
CA GLY A 319 -3.64 -17.61 28.97
C GLY A 319 -4.98 -16.97 29.33
N GLU A 320 -5.01 -15.93 30.11
CA GLU A 320 -6.16 -15.08 30.29
C GLU A 320 -6.33 -14.22 29.02
N LYS A 321 -7.11 -14.71 28.06
CA LYS A 321 -7.52 -13.85 26.92
C LYS A 321 -8.08 -12.56 27.51
N SER A 322 -7.40 -11.44 27.25
CA SER A 322 -7.87 -10.13 27.73
C SER A 322 -9.16 -9.77 26.98
N HIS A 323 -10.28 -10.31 27.44
CA HIS A 323 -11.61 -9.85 27.03
C HIS A 323 -11.93 -8.45 27.59
N LEU A 324 -10.90 -7.71 27.99
CA LEU A 324 -10.99 -6.37 28.58
C LEU A 324 -11.15 -5.24 27.54
N THR A 325 -11.15 -5.56 26.25
CA THR A 325 -11.59 -4.59 25.25
C THR A 325 -13.11 -4.42 25.36
N GLY A 326 -13.52 -3.40 26.11
CA GLY A 326 -14.93 -3.02 26.24
C GLY A 326 -15.65 -3.46 27.51
N VAL A 327 -14.97 -4.04 28.48
CA VAL A 327 -15.58 -4.23 29.82
C VAL A 327 -15.66 -2.88 30.51
N HIS A 328 -16.79 -2.19 30.33
CA HIS A 328 -17.22 -1.22 31.31
C HIS A 328 -17.21 -1.95 32.66
N THR A 329 -16.54 -1.39 33.65
CA THR A 329 -16.72 -1.82 35.02
C THR A 329 -18.19 -1.59 35.33
N SER A 330 -19.00 -2.62 35.17
CA SER A 330 -20.37 -2.59 35.57
C SER A 330 -20.40 -2.32 37.09
N ASP A 331 -21.17 -1.38 37.54
CA ASP A 331 -21.39 -1.14 38.97
C ASP A 331 -22.11 -2.33 39.63
N ASP A 332 -22.56 -3.26 38.84
CA ASP A 332 -23.18 -4.50 39.25
C ASP A 332 -22.17 -5.48 39.89
N VAL A 333 -22.30 -5.67 41.18
CA VAL A 333 -21.44 -6.54 41.98
C VAL A 333 -21.40 -7.98 41.45
N TRP A 334 -22.49 -8.47 40.89
CA TRP A 334 -22.60 -9.82 40.38
C TRP A 334 -21.77 -10.05 39.11
N THR A 335 -21.71 -9.09 38.23
CA THR A 335 -20.83 -9.16 37.03
C THR A 335 -19.37 -9.30 37.44
N LYS A 336 -18.96 -8.75 38.60
CA LYS A 336 -17.59 -8.86 39.12
C LYS A 336 -17.32 -10.24 39.75
N LYS A 337 -18.30 -10.83 40.39
CA LYS A 337 -18.17 -12.09 41.20
C LYS A 337 -18.51 -13.36 40.43
N LEU A 338 -19.49 -13.30 39.53
CA LEU A 338 -19.99 -14.51 38.85
C LEU A 338 -18.98 -14.98 37.77
N ARG A 339 -18.74 -16.30 37.79
CA ARG A 339 -17.97 -17.00 36.75
C ARG A 339 -18.84 -18.11 36.17
N CYS A 340 -18.74 -18.33 34.88
CA CYS A 340 -19.31 -19.49 34.23
C CYS A 340 -18.51 -20.75 34.59
N ARG A 341 -19.11 -21.91 34.49
CA ARG A 341 -18.41 -23.22 34.64
C ARG A 341 -17.25 -23.38 33.68
N CYS A 342 -17.22 -22.65 32.54
CA CYS A 342 -16.12 -22.59 31.58
C CYS A 342 -15.00 -21.61 31.97
N GLY A 343 -15.03 -20.99 33.16
CA GLY A 343 -14.05 -20.05 33.68
C GLY A 343 -14.24 -18.59 33.24
N TYR A 344 -15.09 -18.33 32.26
CA TYR A 344 -15.32 -16.96 31.76
C TYR A 344 -16.23 -16.16 32.70
N ARG A 345 -16.07 -14.82 32.66
CA ARG A 345 -16.95 -13.88 33.37
C ARG A 345 -18.37 -13.91 32.78
N MET A 346 -19.34 -13.61 33.61
CA MET A 346 -20.70 -13.44 33.19
C MET A 346 -20.98 -11.97 32.89
N ARG A 347 -21.81 -11.72 31.86
CA ARG A 347 -22.29 -10.37 31.52
C ARG A 347 -23.76 -10.24 31.89
N ARG A 348 -24.16 -9.07 32.38
CA ARG A 348 -25.55 -8.73 32.65
C ARG A 348 -26.26 -8.42 31.35
N ASN A 349 -27.33 -9.15 31.05
CA ASN A 349 -28.19 -8.91 29.89
C ASN A 349 -29.61 -8.60 30.34
N LYS A 350 -30.31 -7.75 29.60
CA LYS A 350 -31.75 -7.55 29.75
C LYS A 350 -32.42 -8.85 29.36
N TRP A 351 -33.20 -9.45 30.28
CA TRP A 351 -33.89 -10.71 30.04
C TRP A 351 -35.32 -10.46 29.56
N ARG A 352 -36.15 -9.85 30.43
CA ARG A 352 -37.54 -9.55 30.15
C ARG A 352 -38.03 -8.39 31.03
N LYS A 353 -39.24 -7.86 30.75
CA LYS A 353 -39.96 -6.98 31.69
C LYS A 353 -40.87 -7.81 32.56
N ASN A 354 -40.98 -7.47 33.86
CA ASN A 354 -41.99 -8.03 34.76
C ASN A 354 -43.37 -7.43 34.44
N ARG A 355 -44.41 -7.91 35.13
CA ARG A 355 -45.79 -7.41 34.97
C ARG A 355 -45.93 -5.91 35.30
N ASN A 356 -45.04 -5.37 36.10
CA ASN A 356 -45.01 -3.97 36.50
C ASN A 356 -44.13 -3.09 35.55
N GLY A 357 -43.68 -3.63 34.44
CA GLY A 357 -42.85 -2.89 33.47
C GLY A 357 -41.35 -2.77 33.81
N GLU A 358 -40.88 -3.29 34.94
CA GLU A 358 -39.48 -3.25 35.36
C GLU A 358 -38.63 -4.26 34.60
N LEU A 359 -37.42 -3.91 34.31
CA LEU A 359 -36.47 -4.76 33.58
C LEU A 359 -35.88 -5.83 34.52
N ILE A 360 -36.10 -7.07 34.21
CA ILE A 360 -35.40 -8.20 34.83
C ILE A 360 -34.11 -8.48 34.04
N TYR A 361 -33.01 -8.62 34.76
CA TYR A 361 -31.71 -8.90 34.18
C TYR A 361 -31.31 -10.34 34.45
N GLY A 362 -30.71 -10.96 33.44
CA GLY A 362 -30.07 -12.27 33.55
C GLY A 362 -28.57 -12.15 33.31
N TYR A 363 -27.83 -13.20 33.64
CA TYR A 363 -26.38 -13.26 33.42
C TYR A 363 -26.07 -14.33 32.38
N LYS A 364 -25.40 -13.93 31.30
CA LYS A 364 -24.97 -14.81 30.22
C LYS A 364 -23.42 -14.95 30.24
N CYS A 365 -22.93 -16.14 29.93
CA CYS A 365 -21.52 -16.36 29.79
C CYS A 365 -20.95 -15.52 28.63
N TYR A 366 -19.78 -14.92 28.81
CA TYR A 366 -19.12 -14.10 27.78
C TYR A 366 -18.68 -14.93 26.57
N ALA A 367 -18.44 -16.25 26.75
CA ALA A 367 -18.03 -17.18 25.69
C ALA A 367 -19.21 -17.79 24.91
N SER A 368 -20.45 -17.73 25.41
CA SER A 368 -21.60 -18.19 24.65
C SER A 368 -21.95 -17.12 23.60
N GLN A 369 -21.61 -17.40 22.35
CA GLN A 369 -22.16 -16.70 21.19
C GLN A 369 -23.57 -17.34 20.97
N GLU A 370 -24.59 -16.72 21.54
CA GLU A 370 -25.98 -16.72 21.08
C GLU A 370 -26.85 -15.96 22.07
#